data_a1b3a38c5fbf89c9b974aef321cb4bf6
#
_entry.id   a1b3a38c5fbf89c9b974aef321cb4bf6
#
_cell.length_a   1.000
_cell.length_b   1.000
_cell.length_c   1.000
_cell.angle_alpha   90.00
_cell.angle_beta   90.00
_cell.angle_gamma   90.00
#
_symmetry.space_group_name_H-M   'P 1'
#
loop_
_entity.id
_entity.type
_entity.pdbx_description
1 polymer ?
#
loop_
_entity_poly.entity_id
_entity_poly.type
_entity_poly.pdbx_seq_one_letter_code
_entity_poly.pdbx_strand_id
1 'polypeptide(L)'
;MAPKAHTLAEVMYARHGRSSQLMLAGSNIVGSLISLMSNFLAGGLLIALLSPFNFIQGVFIVALGVLLYTLWSGFRASVLTDFVQLIGMLGAVAVLVPFIFFAAGFPAAFESGASNLTAEQGNFFSSVAFFEQGAPYIAAVLAYAIGNQTIAQRLFAVREDLIKPTFITATVGYGATVIGVGMLGVLALYLGIEPMDGDVNNLIPQMAASYLPGILLAVFFVMIIGALSSTADSDLAALSSIVMTDVYGQAVAGKANANPRRMLLIGRVTMIVATAAAISLASLQLSILDLLVFVGALWGALVFPVIASFYWGKVTNKAFTVSVLVALAAFLPVRFSWVPMDGMFGILSDIVAVVGIGVVLGLMTFGFFGLKVAQIVGGLAIVLSAPFAIGFLHDYPTLSGSLVAYAVSTVVCFAMSVNQRETFDFELIKQRTGDFDEEEFPAVGASGK
;
A
#
# COMPACT_ATOMS: atom_id res chain seq x y z
N MET A 1 -18.30 13.46 4.45
CA MET A 1 -17.72 14.59 5.19
C MET A 1 -17.02 15.61 4.29
N ALA A 2 -16.32 15.20 3.23
CA ALA A 2 -15.56 16.10 2.36
C ALA A 2 -15.75 15.76 0.86
N PRO A 3 -16.96 15.95 0.30
CA PRO A 3 -17.29 15.46 -1.06
C PRO A 3 -16.53 16.19 -2.17
N LYS A 4 -15.89 17.32 -1.87
CA LYS A 4 -15.12 18.13 -2.82
C LYS A 4 -13.60 18.05 -2.58
N ALA A 5 -13.12 17.21 -1.67
CA ALA A 5 -11.70 17.07 -1.42
C ALA A 5 -11.00 16.28 -2.55
N HIS A 6 -9.80 16.72 -2.91
CA HIS A 6 -8.97 16.05 -3.92
C HIS A 6 -7.96 15.08 -3.30
N THR A 7 -7.56 15.36 -2.06
CA THR A 7 -6.58 14.54 -1.33
C THR A 7 -7.00 14.33 0.13
N LEU A 8 -6.53 13.24 0.71
CA LEU A 8 -6.72 12.98 2.13
C LEU A 8 -5.96 14.02 2.98
N ALA A 9 -4.82 14.50 2.49
CA ALA A 9 -4.03 15.52 3.14
C ALA A 9 -4.78 16.87 3.19
N GLU A 10 -5.56 17.22 2.15
CA GLU A 10 -6.45 18.39 2.17
C GLU A 10 -7.50 18.29 3.28
N VAL A 11 -8.08 17.12 3.48
CA VAL A 11 -9.02 16.87 4.59
C VAL A 11 -8.35 17.04 5.94
N MET A 12 -7.11 16.56 6.08
CA MET A 12 -6.32 16.77 7.30
C MET A 12 -5.95 18.24 7.51
N TYR A 13 -5.71 19.01 6.45
CA TYR A 13 -5.54 20.46 6.56
C TYR A 13 -6.80 21.14 7.09
N ALA A 14 -7.96 20.83 6.51
CA ALA A 14 -9.25 21.39 6.95
C ALA A 14 -9.55 21.03 8.42
N ARG A 15 -9.12 19.87 8.88
CA ARG A 15 -9.35 19.38 10.24
C ARG A 15 -8.35 19.91 11.26
N HIS A 16 -7.06 19.93 10.94
CA HIS A 16 -5.96 20.17 11.88
C HIS A 16 -5.06 21.33 11.50
N GLY A 17 -4.87 21.59 10.20
CA GLY A 17 -3.95 22.57 9.69
C GLY A 17 -2.70 21.99 9.04
N ARG A 18 -1.72 22.87 8.77
CA ARG A 18 -0.59 22.61 7.86
C ARG A 18 0.33 21.46 8.28
N SER A 19 0.65 21.31 9.56
CA SER A 19 1.64 20.29 9.97
C SER A 19 1.12 18.87 9.80
N SER A 20 -0.14 18.59 10.17
CA SER A 20 -0.77 17.27 9.94
C SER A 20 -0.94 16.99 8.43
N GLN A 21 -1.29 18.00 7.63
CA GLN A 21 -1.35 17.90 6.18
C GLN A 21 0.01 17.49 5.59
N LEU A 22 1.07 18.23 5.91
CA LEU A 22 2.40 17.95 5.36
C LEU A 22 2.97 16.62 5.83
N MET A 23 2.63 16.19 7.06
CA MET A 23 3.02 14.88 7.56
C MET A 23 2.37 13.76 6.72
N LEU A 24 1.08 13.85 6.47
CA LEU A 24 0.38 12.87 5.64
C LEU A 24 0.83 12.93 4.17
N ALA A 25 0.96 14.13 3.61
CA ALA A 25 1.45 14.32 2.25
C ALA A 25 2.87 13.76 2.06
N GLY A 26 3.79 14.06 2.98
CA GLY A 26 5.16 13.55 2.95
C GLY A 26 5.22 12.03 3.05
N SER A 27 4.45 11.43 3.95
CA SER A 27 4.36 9.98 4.07
C SER A 27 3.82 9.31 2.80
N ASN A 28 2.82 9.93 2.16
CA ASN A 28 2.29 9.45 0.88
C ASN A 28 3.30 9.60 -0.27
N ILE A 29 4.04 10.70 -0.33
CA ILE A 29 5.10 10.89 -1.34
C ILE A 29 6.15 9.78 -1.24
N VAL A 30 6.63 9.48 -0.02
CA VAL A 30 7.60 8.41 0.21
C VAL A 30 6.99 7.04 -0.17
N GLY A 31 5.79 6.75 0.30
CA GLY A 31 5.12 5.49 0.03
C GLY A 31 4.85 5.26 -1.47
N SER A 32 4.31 6.26 -2.17
CA SER A 32 4.06 6.15 -3.61
C SER A 32 5.34 6.07 -4.43
N LEU A 33 6.44 6.73 -4.01
CA LEU A 33 7.73 6.61 -4.68
C LEU A 33 8.30 5.19 -4.55
N ILE A 34 8.21 4.58 -3.36
CA ILE A 34 8.65 3.20 -3.12
C ILE A 34 7.76 2.21 -3.90
N SER A 35 6.45 2.42 -3.92
CA SER A 35 5.52 1.62 -4.71
C SER A 35 5.87 1.69 -6.21
N LEU A 36 6.09 2.88 -6.74
CA LEU A 36 6.49 3.12 -8.12
C LEU A 36 7.81 2.41 -8.47
N MET A 37 8.82 2.53 -7.61
CA MET A 37 10.09 1.82 -7.72
C MET A 37 9.88 0.29 -7.77
N SER A 38 9.05 -0.27 -6.88
CA SER A 38 8.76 -1.71 -6.82
C SER A 38 8.08 -2.21 -8.11
N ASN A 39 7.16 -1.43 -8.67
CA ASN A 39 6.50 -1.76 -9.94
C ASN A 39 7.47 -1.72 -11.13
N PHE A 40 8.38 -0.74 -11.18
CA PHE A 40 9.38 -0.65 -12.24
C PHE A 40 10.43 -1.77 -12.12
N LEU A 41 10.83 -2.11 -10.90
CA LEU A 41 11.72 -3.23 -10.62
C LEU A 41 11.09 -4.55 -11.10
N ALA A 42 9.86 -4.84 -10.68
CA ALA A 42 9.15 -6.06 -11.08
C ALA A 42 8.95 -6.14 -12.62
N GLY A 43 8.59 -5.02 -13.23
CA GLY A 43 8.46 -4.93 -14.70
C GLY A 43 9.78 -5.13 -15.43
N GLY A 44 10.87 -4.57 -14.91
CA GLY A 44 12.22 -4.76 -15.43
C GLY A 44 12.67 -6.21 -15.39
N LEU A 45 12.45 -6.90 -14.27
CA LEU A 45 12.74 -8.33 -14.10
C LEU A 45 11.92 -9.18 -15.08
N LEU A 46 10.61 -8.92 -15.19
CA LEU A 46 9.74 -9.65 -16.10
C LEU A 46 10.19 -9.50 -17.56
N ILE A 47 10.52 -8.29 -18.00
CA ILE A 47 10.99 -8.03 -19.36
C ILE A 47 12.34 -8.72 -19.61
N ALA A 48 13.27 -8.65 -18.65
CA ALA A 48 14.57 -9.31 -18.78
C ALA A 48 14.45 -10.83 -18.86
N LEU A 49 13.49 -11.43 -18.14
CA LEU A 49 13.27 -12.87 -18.13
C LEU A 49 12.62 -13.39 -19.42
N LEU A 50 11.67 -12.64 -19.99
CA LEU A 50 10.80 -13.10 -21.08
C LEU A 50 11.12 -12.45 -22.44
N SER A 51 12.19 -11.65 -22.55
CA SER A 51 12.55 -10.95 -23.77
C SER A 51 14.08 -10.81 -23.92
N PRO A 52 14.60 -10.40 -25.08
CA PRO A 52 16.04 -10.18 -25.29
C PRO A 52 16.57 -8.90 -24.61
N PHE A 53 15.75 -8.12 -23.94
CA PHE A 53 16.17 -6.91 -23.25
C PHE A 53 16.79 -7.22 -21.89
N ASN A 54 17.77 -6.42 -21.46
CA ASN A 54 18.30 -6.51 -20.13
C ASN A 54 17.39 -5.80 -19.09
N PHE A 55 17.68 -6.02 -17.81
CA PHE A 55 16.91 -5.47 -16.69
C PHE A 55 16.71 -3.94 -16.77
N ILE A 56 17.79 -3.19 -17.01
CA ILE A 56 17.74 -1.73 -17.07
C ILE A 56 16.87 -1.25 -18.25
N GLN A 57 17.01 -1.90 -19.41
CA GLN A 57 16.15 -1.60 -20.57
C GLN A 57 14.68 -1.90 -20.25
N GLY A 58 14.41 -3.00 -19.57
CA GLY A 58 13.07 -3.36 -19.11
C GLY A 58 12.47 -2.31 -18.18
N VAL A 59 13.23 -1.84 -17.19
CA VAL A 59 12.82 -0.76 -16.28
C VAL A 59 12.47 0.51 -17.07
N PHE A 60 13.31 0.92 -18.02
CA PHE A 60 13.04 2.09 -18.86
C PHE A 60 11.80 1.91 -19.74
N ILE A 61 11.60 0.74 -20.34
CA ILE A 61 10.43 0.46 -21.19
C ILE A 61 9.13 0.62 -20.36
N VAL A 62 9.05 0.00 -19.19
CA VAL A 62 7.86 0.11 -18.33
C VAL A 62 7.66 1.54 -17.84
N ALA A 63 8.71 2.16 -17.29
CA ALA A 63 8.63 3.48 -16.70
C ALA A 63 8.22 4.56 -17.72
N LEU A 64 8.85 4.57 -18.90
CA LEU A 64 8.51 5.54 -19.96
C LEU A 64 7.14 5.25 -20.55
N GLY A 65 6.78 3.99 -20.74
CA GLY A 65 5.44 3.62 -21.19
C GLY A 65 4.35 4.17 -20.28
N VAL A 66 4.46 3.94 -18.98
CA VAL A 66 3.52 4.46 -17.99
C VAL A 66 3.53 6.00 -17.96
N LEU A 67 4.72 6.62 -17.91
CA LEU A 67 4.83 8.08 -17.82
C LEU A 67 4.16 8.76 -19.01
N LEU A 68 4.35 8.28 -20.24
CA LEU A 68 3.84 8.92 -21.44
C LEU A 68 2.32 9.02 -21.45
N TYR A 69 1.59 7.95 -21.16
CA TYR A 69 0.13 8.04 -21.19
C TYR A 69 -0.44 8.74 -19.94
N THR A 70 0.22 8.61 -18.78
CA THR A 70 -0.22 9.30 -17.56
C THR A 70 -0.04 10.81 -17.65
N LEU A 71 1.05 11.29 -18.27
CA LEU A 71 1.26 12.73 -18.52
C LEU A 71 0.18 13.34 -19.41
N TRP A 72 -0.37 12.55 -20.35
CA TRP A 72 -1.37 13.03 -21.29
C TRP A 72 -2.72 13.28 -20.62
N SER A 73 -3.19 12.35 -19.82
CA SER A 73 -4.58 12.30 -19.34
C SER A 73 -4.75 12.18 -17.82
N GLY A 74 -3.65 12.01 -17.06
CA GLY A 74 -3.66 11.96 -15.59
C GLY A 74 -4.61 10.89 -15.02
N PHE A 75 -5.33 11.22 -13.95
CA PHE A 75 -6.23 10.30 -13.23
C PHE A 75 -7.34 9.68 -14.09
N ARG A 76 -7.83 10.40 -15.11
CA ARG A 76 -8.86 9.85 -16.03
C ARG A 76 -8.33 8.68 -16.86
N ALA A 77 -7.08 8.77 -17.32
CA ALA A 77 -6.47 7.65 -18.04
C ALA A 77 -6.34 6.44 -17.13
N SER A 78 -5.82 6.63 -15.91
CA SER A 78 -5.67 5.57 -14.92
C SER A 78 -6.97 4.83 -14.68
N VAL A 79 -8.08 5.51 -14.39
CA VAL A 79 -9.39 4.86 -14.14
C VAL A 79 -9.89 4.07 -15.35
N LEU A 80 -9.71 4.58 -16.58
CA LEU A 80 -10.15 3.88 -17.79
C LEU A 80 -9.29 2.64 -18.08
N THR A 81 -7.97 2.78 -17.97
CA THR A 81 -7.04 1.66 -18.15
C THR A 81 -7.23 0.60 -17.07
N ASP A 82 -7.41 0.99 -15.80
CA ASP A 82 -7.69 0.09 -14.68
C ASP A 82 -8.92 -0.79 -14.94
N PHE A 83 -9.99 -0.23 -15.50
CA PHE A 83 -11.19 -0.99 -15.81
C PHE A 83 -10.95 -2.10 -16.84
N VAL A 84 -10.26 -1.75 -17.95
CA VAL A 84 -9.91 -2.73 -19.00
C VAL A 84 -8.94 -3.78 -18.48
N GLN A 85 -7.93 -3.34 -17.74
CA GLN A 85 -6.91 -4.21 -17.15
C GLN A 85 -7.50 -5.16 -16.11
N LEU A 86 -8.43 -4.70 -15.27
CA LEU A 86 -9.12 -5.55 -14.28
C LEU A 86 -9.84 -6.72 -14.95
N ILE A 87 -10.61 -6.46 -16.01
CA ILE A 87 -11.31 -7.53 -16.76
C ILE A 87 -10.29 -8.49 -17.37
N GLY A 88 -9.24 -7.95 -17.99
CA GLY A 88 -8.16 -8.75 -18.57
C GLY A 88 -7.44 -9.62 -17.52
N MET A 89 -7.09 -9.03 -16.37
CA MET A 89 -6.42 -9.76 -15.28
C MET A 89 -7.28 -10.89 -14.71
N LEU A 90 -8.53 -10.61 -14.37
CA LEU A 90 -9.43 -11.64 -13.82
C LEU A 90 -9.64 -12.78 -14.82
N GLY A 91 -9.86 -12.46 -16.11
CA GLY A 91 -9.98 -13.45 -17.17
C GLY A 91 -8.70 -14.26 -17.36
N ALA A 92 -7.54 -13.59 -17.39
CA ALA A 92 -6.26 -14.27 -17.54
C ALA A 92 -5.95 -15.19 -16.36
N VAL A 93 -6.11 -14.73 -15.12
CA VAL A 93 -5.90 -15.58 -13.93
C VAL A 93 -6.82 -16.79 -13.95
N ALA A 94 -8.10 -16.61 -14.27
CA ALA A 94 -9.08 -17.70 -14.35
C ALA A 94 -8.73 -18.77 -15.39
N VAL A 95 -7.97 -18.43 -16.43
CA VAL A 95 -7.56 -19.37 -17.50
C VAL A 95 -6.13 -19.87 -17.29
N LEU A 96 -5.17 -18.95 -17.07
CA LEU A 96 -3.75 -19.30 -17.08
C LEU A 96 -3.33 -20.12 -15.85
N VAL A 97 -3.87 -19.80 -14.67
CA VAL A 97 -3.51 -20.52 -13.45
C VAL A 97 -3.97 -21.99 -13.53
N PRO A 98 -5.24 -22.31 -13.81
CA PRO A 98 -5.65 -23.70 -14.01
C PRO A 98 -4.89 -24.39 -15.13
N PHE A 99 -4.60 -23.69 -16.23
CA PHE A 99 -3.83 -24.28 -17.34
C PHE A 99 -2.43 -24.73 -16.87
N ILE A 100 -1.70 -23.89 -16.13
CA ILE A 100 -0.38 -24.24 -15.58
C ILE A 100 -0.50 -25.45 -14.66
N PHE A 101 -1.51 -25.51 -13.77
CA PHE A 101 -1.73 -26.64 -12.89
C PHE A 101 -1.94 -27.95 -13.67
N PHE A 102 -2.79 -27.95 -14.68
CA PHE A 102 -3.01 -29.13 -15.51
C PHE A 102 -1.80 -29.52 -16.35
N ALA A 103 -1.08 -28.54 -16.93
CA ALA A 103 0.12 -28.77 -17.70
C ALA A 103 1.27 -29.33 -16.83
N ALA A 104 1.32 -28.95 -15.55
CA ALA A 104 2.28 -29.46 -14.56
C ALA A 104 1.90 -30.83 -14.00
N GLY A 105 0.73 -31.42 -14.39
CA GLY A 105 0.30 -32.76 -14.00
C GLY A 105 -0.51 -32.82 -12.70
N PHE A 106 -1.25 -31.77 -12.35
CA PHE A 106 -2.19 -31.81 -11.21
C PHE A 106 -3.29 -32.88 -11.46
N PRO A 107 -3.70 -33.70 -10.45
CA PRO A 107 -3.28 -33.65 -9.04
C PRO A 107 -2.02 -34.50 -8.72
N ALA A 108 -1.55 -35.36 -9.61
CA ALA A 108 -0.44 -36.27 -9.38
C ALA A 108 0.87 -35.56 -8.98
N ALA A 109 1.08 -34.34 -9.47
CA ALA A 109 2.25 -33.52 -9.09
C ALA A 109 2.30 -33.21 -7.59
N PHE A 110 1.14 -33.03 -6.95
CA PHE A 110 1.05 -32.81 -5.50
C PHE A 110 1.27 -34.10 -4.70
N GLU A 111 0.79 -35.23 -5.20
CA GLU A 111 0.99 -36.53 -4.53
C GLU A 111 2.45 -36.96 -4.57
N SER A 112 3.10 -36.87 -5.75
CA SER A 112 4.51 -37.25 -5.92
C SER A 112 5.48 -36.21 -5.37
N GLY A 113 5.12 -34.93 -5.43
CA GLY A 113 5.97 -33.81 -5.06
C GLY A 113 6.04 -33.53 -3.54
N ALA A 114 5.21 -34.20 -2.73
CA ALA A 114 5.23 -34.02 -1.28
C ALA A 114 6.60 -34.33 -0.65
N SER A 115 7.39 -35.19 -1.25
CA SER A 115 8.76 -35.52 -0.83
C SER A 115 9.79 -34.40 -1.10
N ASN A 116 9.47 -33.44 -1.95
CA ASN A 116 10.33 -32.28 -2.25
C ASN A 116 10.25 -31.19 -1.18
N LEU A 117 9.20 -31.25 -0.35
CA LEU A 117 8.98 -30.24 0.69
C LEU A 117 9.85 -30.50 1.90
N THR A 118 10.43 -29.45 2.45
CA THR A 118 10.98 -29.50 3.81
C THR A 118 9.85 -29.67 4.83
N ALA A 119 10.16 -30.12 6.05
CA ALA A 119 9.16 -30.27 7.10
C ALA A 119 8.39 -28.96 7.38
N GLU A 120 9.05 -27.82 7.20
CA GLU A 120 8.47 -26.50 7.38
C GLU A 120 7.58 -26.08 6.21
N GLN A 121 8.02 -26.29 4.97
CA GLN A 121 7.23 -26.02 3.75
C GLN A 121 5.97 -26.89 3.67
N GLY A 122 6.02 -28.12 4.19
CA GLY A 122 4.86 -29.01 4.31
C GLY A 122 3.90 -28.66 5.45
N ASN A 123 4.29 -27.75 6.34
CA ASN A 123 3.45 -27.32 7.45
C ASN A 123 2.62 -26.10 7.09
N PHE A 124 1.34 -26.28 6.80
CA PHE A 124 0.41 -25.16 6.52
C PHE A 124 0.35 -24.11 7.66
N PHE A 125 0.59 -24.53 8.88
CA PHE A 125 0.63 -23.68 10.08
C PHE A 125 2.07 -23.33 10.50
N SER A 126 3.00 -23.22 9.54
CA SER A 126 4.36 -22.79 9.84
C SER A 126 4.37 -21.43 10.55
N SER A 127 4.95 -21.43 11.76
CA SER A 127 5.09 -20.20 12.54
C SER A 127 6.03 -19.20 11.87
N VAL A 128 7.10 -19.69 11.24
CA VAL A 128 8.06 -18.84 10.51
C VAL A 128 7.37 -18.14 9.35
N ALA A 129 6.66 -18.88 8.49
CA ALA A 129 5.91 -18.28 7.38
C ALA A 129 4.87 -17.27 7.88
N PHE A 130 4.20 -17.52 9.00
CA PHE A 130 3.24 -16.61 9.57
C PHE A 130 3.89 -15.33 10.10
N PHE A 131 4.96 -15.44 10.90
CA PHE A 131 5.57 -14.27 11.55
C PHE A 131 6.51 -13.48 10.63
N GLU A 132 7.14 -14.12 9.65
CA GLU A 132 8.01 -13.43 8.68
C GLU A 132 7.22 -12.78 7.53
N GLN A 133 6.11 -13.40 7.10
CA GLN A 133 5.40 -12.99 5.89
C GLN A 133 3.93 -12.62 6.16
N GLY A 134 3.15 -13.50 6.77
CA GLY A 134 1.71 -13.33 6.90
C GLY A 134 1.31 -12.17 7.81
N ALA A 135 1.77 -12.17 9.05
CA ALA A 135 1.41 -11.14 10.04
C ALA A 135 1.93 -9.73 9.68
N PRO A 136 3.18 -9.56 9.18
CA PRO A 136 3.64 -8.27 8.67
C PRO A 136 2.76 -7.73 7.56
N TYR A 137 2.32 -8.61 6.65
CA TYR A 137 1.47 -8.20 5.53
C TYR A 137 0.06 -7.79 5.99
N ILE A 138 -0.53 -8.49 6.97
CA ILE A 138 -1.82 -8.10 7.57
C ILE A 138 -1.74 -6.68 8.16
N ALA A 139 -0.68 -6.37 8.91
CA ALA A 139 -0.46 -5.03 9.47
C ALA A 139 -0.26 -3.98 8.36
N ALA A 140 0.50 -4.31 7.31
CA ALA A 140 0.77 -3.44 6.18
C ALA A 140 -0.49 -3.11 5.37
N VAL A 141 -1.37 -4.09 5.11
CA VAL A 141 -2.60 -3.91 4.32
C VAL A 141 -3.58 -2.96 5.00
N LEU A 142 -3.73 -3.03 6.33
CA LEU A 142 -4.56 -2.07 7.07
C LEU A 142 -4.02 -0.63 6.91
N ALA A 143 -2.72 -0.47 7.03
CA ALA A 143 -2.06 0.82 6.86
C ALA A 143 -2.19 1.34 5.43
N TYR A 144 -2.02 0.48 4.43
CA TYR A 144 -2.19 0.79 3.03
C TYR A 144 -3.59 1.33 2.72
N ALA A 145 -4.62 0.68 3.26
CA ALA A 145 -6.01 1.09 3.04
C ALA A 145 -6.33 2.49 3.59
N ILE A 146 -5.68 2.91 4.68
CA ILE A 146 -5.95 4.20 5.35
C ILE A 146 -4.97 5.29 4.92
N GLY A 147 -3.70 4.95 4.75
CA GLY A 147 -2.62 5.91 4.49
C GLY A 147 -2.40 6.25 3.01
N ASN A 148 -2.87 5.43 2.07
CA ASN A 148 -2.55 5.58 0.67
C ASN A 148 -3.49 6.53 -0.08
N GLN A 149 -2.91 7.56 -0.70
CA GLN A 149 -3.65 8.54 -1.51
C GLN A 149 -4.31 7.91 -2.76
N THR A 150 -3.76 6.85 -3.34
CA THR A 150 -4.38 6.19 -4.51
C THR A 150 -5.74 5.62 -4.17
N ILE A 151 -5.91 5.07 -2.96
CA ILE A 151 -7.20 4.59 -2.45
C ILE A 151 -8.12 5.76 -2.13
N ALA A 152 -7.61 6.81 -1.48
CA ALA A 152 -8.38 7.99 -1.15
C ALA A 152 -8.96 8.69 -2.39
N GLN A 153 -8.18 8.83 -3.48
CA GLN A 153 -8.67 9.40 -4.75
C GLN A 153 -9.85 8.61 -5.32
N ARG A 154 -9.78 7.29 -5.27
CA ARG A 154 -10.89 6.44 -5.75
C ARG A 154 -12.11 6.55 -4.84
N LEU A 155 -11.90 6.63 -3.52
CA LEU A 155 -12.97 6.83 -2.55
C LEU A 155 -13.72 8.14 -2.82
N PHE A 156 -13.02 9.23 -3.13
CA PHE A 156 -13.64 10.52 -3.46
C PHE A 156 -14.38 10.51 -4.82
N ALA A 157 -13.98 9.63 -5.73
CA ALA A 157 -14.59 9.51 -7.06
C ALA A 157 -15.81 8.57 -7.11
N VAL A 158 -16.01 7.73 -6.08
CA VAL A 158 -17.14 6.77 -6.02
C VAL A 158 -18.35 7.43 -5.37
N ARG A 159 -19.54 7.17 -5.91
CA ARG A 159 -20.81 7.58 -5.29
C ARG A 159 -20.94 7.00 -3.89
N GLU A 160 -21.46 7.78 -2.96
CA GLU A 160 -21.53 7.43 -1.52
C GLU A 160 -22.28 6.10 -1.27
N ASP A 161 -23.39 5.86 -1.97
CA ASP A 161 -24.19 4.64 -1.87
C ASP A 161 -23.46 3.38 -2.40
N LEU A 162 -22.47 3.55 -3.27
CA LEU A 162 -21.69 2.47 -3.87
C LEU A 162 -20.34 2.19 -3.15
N ILE A 163 -19.92 3.02 -2.23
CA ILE A 163 -18.61 2.86 -1.57
C ILE A 163 -18.47 1.47 -0.95
N LYS A 164 -19.40 1.09 -0.06
CA LYS A 164 -19.32 -0.19 0.66
C LYS A 164 -19.37 -1.41 -0.27
N PRO A 165 -20.35 -1.54 -1.18
CA PRO A 165 -20.38 -2.70 -2.10
C PRO A 165 -19.18 -2.74 -3.03
N THR A 166 -18.67 -1.59 -3.52
CA THR A 166 -17.49 -1.53 -4.38
C THR A 166 -16.26 -2.06 -3.65
N PHE A 167 -15.99 -1.60 -2.43
CA PHE A 167 -14.82 -2.06 -1.67
C PHE A 167 -14.91 -3.54 -1.29
N ILE A 168 -16.10 -4.05 -0.94
CA ILE A 168 -16.28 -5.49 -0.64
C ILE A 168 -16.01 -6.32 -1.91
N THR A 169 -16.59 -5.93 -3.05
CA THR A 169 -16.41 -6.66 -4.31
C THR A 169 -14.95 -6.61 -4.77
N ALA A 170 -14.30 -5.44 -4.66
CA ALA A 170 -12.89 -5.28 -4.98
C ALA A 170 -11.99 -6.15 -4.08
N THR A 171 -12.29 -6.24 -2.78
CA THR A 171 -11.54 -7.10 -1.84
C THR A 171 -11.66 -8.58 -2.20
N VAL A 172 -12.84 -9.05 -2.55
CA VAL A 172 -13.05 -10.44 -2.97
C VAL A 172 -12.31 -10.73 -4.28
N GLY A 173 -12.45 -9.86 -5.29
CA GLY A 173 -11.77 -10.01 -6.58
C GLY A 173 -10.24 -9.97 -6.44
N TYR A 174 -9.73 -9.03 -5.65
CA TYR A 174 -8.29 -8.95 -5.33
C TYR A 174 -7.79 -10.22 -4.62
N GLY A 175 -8.51 -10.67 -3.59
CA GLY A 175 -8.16 -11.89 -2.86
C GLY A 175 -8.12 -13.12 -3.76
N ALA A 176 -9.11 -13.30 -4.62
CA ALA A 176 -9.14 -14.41 -5.58
C ALA A 176 -7.96 -14.37 -6.55
N THR A 177 -7.59 -13.17 -7.05
CA THR A 177 -6.46 -12.99 -7.96
C THR A 177 -5.13 -13.31 -7.26
N VAL A 178 -4.88 -12.73 -6.08
CA VAL A 178 -3.62 -12.91 -5.33
C VAL A 178 -3.44 -14.36 -4.89
N ILE A 179 -4.50 -14.99 -4.35
CA ILE A 179 -4.45 -16.40 -3.97
C ILE A 179 -4.22 -17.28 -5.20
N GLY A 180 -4.94 -17.04 -6.30
CA GLY A 180 -4.79 -17.80 -7.53
C GLY A 180 -3.37 -17.77 -8.09
N VAL A 181 -2.77 -16.59 -8.21
CA VAL A 181 -1.38 -16.46 -8.67
C VAL A 181 -0.38 -17.00 -7.64
N GLY A 182 -0.62 -16.77 -6.34
CA GLY A 182 0.22 -17.28 -5.26
C GLY A 182 0.29 -18.81 -5.22
N MET A 183 -0.78 -19.51 -5.61
CA MET A 183 -0.80 -20.96 -5.73
C MET A 183 0.20 -21.53 -6.75
N LEU A 184 0.67 -20.71 -7.72
CA LEU A 184 1.76 -21.11 -8.61
C LEU A 184 3.09 -21.25 -7.86
N GLY A 185 3.34 -20.45 -6.83
CA GLY A 185 4.48 -20.61 -5.94
C GLY A 185 4.40 -21.91 -5.14
N VAL A 186 3.20 -22.25 -4.63
CA VAL A 186 2.98 -23.54 -3.95
C VAL A 186 3.24 -24.70 -4.91
N LEU A 187 2.71 -24.64 -6.14
CA LEU A 187 2.97 -25.65 -7.15
C LEU A 187 4.46 -25.82 -7.45
N ALA A 188 5.21 -24.72 -7.55
CA ALA A 188 6.64 -24.75 -7.77
C ALA A 188 7.40 -25.49 -6.65
N LEU A 189 7.00 -25.30 -5.39
CA LEU A 189 7.57 -26.04 -4.25
C LEU A 189 7.36 -27.56 -4.41
N TYR A 190 6.15 -27.99 -4.74
CA TYR A 190 5.85 -29.42 -4.97
C TYR A 190 6.64 -30.00 -6.15
N LEU A 191 6.87 -29.19 -7.19
CA LEU A 191 7.67 -29.61 -8.34
C LEU A 191 9.20 -29.58 -8.06
N GLY A 192 9.64 -29.08 -6.92
CA GLY A 192 11.05 -28.90 -6.61
C GLY A 192 11.75 -27.87 -7.49
N ILE A 193 11.02 -26.88 -7.98
CA ILE A 193 11.55 -25.81 -8.84
C ILE A 193 12.16 -24.72 -7.97
N GLU A 194 13.45 -24.49 -8.13
CA GLU A 194 14.15 -23.39 -7.50
C GLU A 194 14.02 -22.11 -8.36
N PRO A 195 13.92 -20.94 -7.70
CA PRO A 195 13.86 -19.68 -8.43
C PRO A 195 15.16 -19.41 -9.18
N MET A 196 15.04 -18.95 -10.44
CA MET A 196 16.16 -18.56 -11.28
C MET A 196 16.99 -17.48 -10.58
N ASP A 197 18.31 -17.60 -10.64
CA ASP A 197 19.29 -16.73 -9.98
C ASP A 197 19.11 -16.59 -8.46
N GLY A 198 18.37 -17.52 -7.83
CA GLY A 198 18.04 -17.47 -6.41
C GLY A 198 17.05 -16.36 -6.01
N ASP A 199 16.49 -15.62 -6.98
CA ASP A 199 15.53 -14.56 -6.74
C ASP A 199 14.08 -15.09 -6.82
N VAL A 200 13.40 -15.13 -5.67
CA VAL A 200 12.00 -15.58 -5.57
C VAL A 200 11.02 -14.76 -6.42
N ASN A 201 11.36 -13.53 -6.80
CA ASN A 201 10.54 -12.71 -7.68
C ASN A 201 10.46 -13.31 -9.10
N ASN A 202 11.42 -14.12 -9.51
CA ASN A 202 11.44 -14.79 -10.81
C ASN A 202 10.57 -16.05 -10.88
N LEU A 203 10.13 -16.61 -9.74
CA LEU A 203 9.50 -17.93 -9.67
C LEU A 203 8.19 -18.00 -10.46
N ILE A 204 7.29 -17.04 -10.30
CA ILE A 204 5.98 -17.05 -11.01
C ILE A 204 6.15 -16.83 -12.51
N PRO A 205 6.94 -15.86 -13.00
CA PRO A 205 7.29 -15.75 -14.42
C PRO A 205 7.97 -17.00 -14.99
N GLN A 206 8.85 -17.64 -14.23
CA GLN A 206 9.54 -18.88 -14.61
C GLN A 206 8.55 -20.04 -14.77
N MET A 207 7.60 -20.19 -13.84
CA MET A 207 6.52 -21.16 -13.93
C MET A 207 5.67 -20.93 -15.18
N ALA A 208 5.30 -19.68 -15.47
CA ALA A 208 4.55 -19.33 -16.66
C ALA A 208 5.34 -19.69 -17.95
N ALA A 209 6.63 -19.35 -18.00
CA ALA A 209 7.49 -19.65 -19.15
C ALA A 209 7.67 -21.17 -19.38
N SER A 210 7.68 -21.96 -18.31
CA SER A 210 7.88 -23.42 -18.38
C SER A 210 6.65 -24.20 -18.85
N TYR A 211 5.43 -23.70 -18.53
CA TYR A 211 4.20 -24.47 -18.75
C TYR A 211 3.21 -23.84 -19.72
N LEU A 212 3.33 -22.54 -20.05
CA LEU A 212 2.43 -21.90 -20.99
C LEU A 212 2.95 -22.00 -22.44
N PRO A 213 2.11 -22.39 -23.42
CA PRO A 213 2.44 -22.22 -24.82
C PRO A 213 2.55 -20.73 -25.18
N GLY A 214 3.33 -20.40 -26.23
CA GLY A 214 3.73 -19.05 -26.57
C GLY A 214 2.63 -17.99 -26.57
N ILE A 215 1.42 -18.33 -27.08
CA ILE A 215 0.30 -17.38 -27.10
C ILE A 215 -0.22 -17.09 -25.69
N LEU A 216 -0.32 -18.09 -24.80
CA LEU A 216 -0.76 -17.92 -23.43
C LEU A 216 0.32 -17.25 -22.57
N LEU A 217 1.61 -17.51 -22.87
CA LEU A 217 2.72 -16.80 -22.25
C LEU A 217 2.68 -15.29 -22.60
N ALA A 218 2.37 -14.95 -23.86
CA ALA A 218 2.19 -13.55 -24.26
C ALA A 218 1.01 -12.89 -23.53
N VAL A 219 -0.11 -13.60 -23.34
CA VAL A 219 -1.26 -13.11 -22.54
C VAL A 219 -0.83 -12.89 -21.08
N PHE A 220 -0.10 -13.84 -20.50
CA PHE A 220 0.44 -13.70 -19.14
C PHE A 220 1.35 -12.47 -19.02
N PHE A 221 2.26 -12.28 -19.98
CA PHE A 221 3.15 -11.12 -19.99
C PHE A 221 2.37 -9.80 -20.04
N VAL A 222 1.40 -9.68 -20.94
CA VAL A 222 0.57 -8.47 -21.06
C VAL A 222 -0.24 -8.24 -19.80
N MET A 223 -0.77 -9.30 -19.18
CA MET A 223 -1.50 -9.22 -17.90
C MET A 223 -0.64 -8.65 -16.79
N ILE A 224 0.58 -9.16 -16.59
CA ILE A 224 1.46 -8.69 -15.51
C ILE A 224 1.93 -7.25 -15.78
N ILE A 225 2.35 -6.94 -17.01
CA ILE A 225 2.72 -5.54 -17.36
C ILE A 225 1.52 -4.60 -17.17
N GLY A 226 0.32 -5.04 -17.51
CA GLY A 226 -0.91 -4.28 -17.24
C GLY A 226 -1.11 -4.02 -15.76
N ALA A 227 -0.97 -5.04 -14.91
CA ALA A 227 -1.11 -4.91 -13.45
C ALA A 227 -0.09 -3.93 -12.85
N LEU A 228 1.19 -4.05 -13.24
CA LEU A 228 2.25 -3.15 -12.78
C LEU A 228 2.03 -1.71 -13.25
N SER A 229 1.60 -1.55 -14.50
CA SER A 229 1.31 -0.22 -15.09
C SER A 229 0.13 0.46 -14.41
N SER A 230 -0.94 -0.28 -14.07
CA SER A 230 -2.11 0.22 -13.35
C SER A 230 -1.77 0.77 -11.97
N THR A 231 -0.87 0.10 -11.25
CA THR A 231 -0.41 0.60 -9.95
C THR A 231 0.49 1.82 -10.13
N ALA A 232 1.44 1.76 -11.07
CA ALA A 232 2.40 2.83 -11.31
C ALA A 232 1.74 4.14 -11.80
N ASP A 233 0.76 4.08 -12.69
CA ASP A 233 0.05 5.29 -13.15
C ASP A 233 -0.79 5.92 -12.04
N SER A 234 -1.35 5.10 -11.18
CA SER A 234 -2.09 5.54 -10.00
C SER A 234 -1.19 6.25 -8.99
N ASP A 235 0.01 5.73 -8.76
CA ASP A 235 1.02 6.37 -7.92
C ASP A 235 1.51 7.70 -8.51
N LEU A 236 1.74 7.76 -9.83
CA LEU A 236 2.08 9.01 -10.51
C LEU A 236 0.98 10.05 -10.41
N ALA A 237 -0.28 9.65 -10.60
CA ALA A 237 -1.44 10.53 -10.45
C ALA A 237 -1.60 11.03 -9.00
N ALA A 238 -1.39 10.15 -8.01
CA ALA A 238 -1.42 10.51 -6.60
C ALA A 238 -0.30 11.48 -6.23
N LEU A 239 0.94 11.21 -6.63
CA LEU A 239 2.09 12.11 -6.41
C LEU A 239 1.86 13.48 -7.03
N SER A 240 1.39 13.50 -8.28
CA SER A 240 1.03 14.74 -8.97
C SER A 240 -0.01 15.54 -8.18
N SER A 241 -1.09 14.88 -7.76
CA SER A 241 -2.18 15.50 -6.98
C SER A 241 -1.69 16.06 -5.65
N ILE A 242 -0.93 15.28 -4.88
CA ILE A 242 -0.38 15.72 -3.58
C ILE A 242 0.54 16.93 -3.75
N VAL A 243 1.49 16.86 -4.69
CA VAL A 243 2.47 17.95 -4.84
C VAL A 243 1.82 19.21 -5.39
N MET A 244 0.93 19.10 -6.37
CA MET A 244 0.27 20.29 -6.93
C MET A 244 -0.76 20.89 -5.98
N THR A 245 -1.52 20.10 -5.24
CA THR A 245 -2.61 20.57 -4.38
C THR A 245 -2.11 20.89 -2.97
N ASP A 246 -1.50 19.91 -2.29
CA ASP A 246 -1.15 20.06 -0.88
C ASP A 246 0.15 20.84 -0.69
N VAL A 247 1.19 20.52 -1.46
CA VAL A 247 2.49 21.18 -1.28
C VAL A 247 2.47 22.55 -1.93
N TYR A 248 2.20 22.64 -3.24
CA TYR A 248 2.24 23.95 -3.92
C TYR A 248 0.98 24.77 -3.63
N GLY A 249 -0.20 24.24 -3.92
CA GLY A 249 -1.46 24.99 -3.89
C GLY A 249 -1.80 25.50 -2.49
N GLN A 250 -1.69 24.66 -1.49
CA GLN A 250 -2.05 25.05 -0.11
C GLN A 250 -0.85 25.52 0.71
N ALA A 251 0.26 24.76 0.73
CA ALA A 251 1.35 25.06 1.65
C ALA A 251 2.29 26.16 1.16
N VAL A 252 2.49 26.33 -0.16
CA VAL A 252 3.42 27.33 -0.73
C VAL A 252 2.69 28.57 -1.20
N ALA A 253 1.77 28.42 -2.16
CA ALA A 253 1.08 29.57 -2.76
C ALA A 253 -0.06 30.12 -1.87
N GLY A 254 -0.68 29.25 -1.06
CA GLY A 254 -1.95 29.53 -0.39
C GLY A 254 -3.12 29.43 -1.39
N LYS A 255 -4.23 28.85 -0.94
CA LYS A 255 -5.38 28.47 -1.78
C LYS A 255 -5.89 29.61 -2.66
N ALA A 256 -6.01 30.81 -2.11
CA ALA A 256 -6.49 31.99 -2.81
C ALA A 256 -5.55 32.53 -3.91
N ASN A 257 -4.27 32.16 -3.89
CA ASN A 257 -3.24 32.63 -4.82
C ASN A 257 -2.70 31.52 -5.74
N ALA A 258 -3.25 30.32 -5.65
CA ALA A 258 -2.81 29.19 -6.44
C ALA A 258 -3.23 29.37 -7.91
N ASN A 259 -2.26 29.35 -8.83
CA ASN A 259 -2.52 29.47 -10.26
C ASN A 259 -2.72 28.07 -10.88
N PRO A 260 -3.90 27.77 -11.46
CA PRO A 260 -4.21 26.43 -12.00
C PRO A 260 -3.21 25.94 -13.06
N ARG A 261 -2.74 26.84 -13.95
CA ARG A 261 -1.75 26.47 -14.98
C ARG A 261 -0.40 26.07 -14.36
N ARG A 262 0.02 26.77 -13.29
CA ARG A 262 1.24 26.43 -12.56
C ARG A 262 1.07 25.13 -11.78
N MET A 263 -0.09 24.91 -11.18
CA MET A 263 -0.42 23.64 -10.51
C MET A 263 -0.28 22.45 -11.46
N LEU A 264 -0.89 22.53 -12.65
CA LEU A 264 -0.78 21.48 -13.67
C LEU A 264 0.65 21.27 -14.15
N LEU A 265 1.43 22.35 -14.35
CA LEU A 265 2.84 22.22 -14.71
C LEU A 265 3.64 21.50 -13.60
N ILE A 266 3.43 21.89 -12.34
CA ILE A 266 4.08 21.28 -11.19
C ILE A 266 3.70 19.79 -11.09
N GLY A 267 2.44 19.44 -11.27
CA GLY A 267 1.99 18.05 -11.30
C GLY A 267 2.72 17.23 -12.37
N ARG A 268 2.85 17.74 -13.59
CA ARG A 268 3.59 17.07 -14.69
C ARG A 268 5.08 16.94 -14.39
N VAL A 269 5.71 17.99 -13.88
CA VAL A 269 7.13 17.94 -13.47
C VAL A 269 7.32 16.92 -12.35
N THR A 270 6.39 16.85 -11.40
CA THR A 270 6.42 15.84 -10.33
C THR A 270 6.41 14.42 -10.89
N MET A 271 5.55 14.11 -11.87
CA MET A 271 5.52 12.78 -12.51
C MET A 271 6.87 12.44 -13.16
N ILE A 272 7.48 13.38 -13.88
CA ILE A 272 8.79 13.18 -14.53
C ILE A 272 9.88 12.94 -13.49
N VAL A 273 9.94 13.79 -12.45
CA VAL A 273 10.96 13.67 -11.39
C VAL A 273 10.77 12.37 -10.59
N ALA A 274 9.53 12.02 -10.25
CA ALA A 274 9.22 10.78 -9.53
C ALA A 274 9.58 9.54 -10.37
N THR A 275 9.30 9.56 -11.68
CA THR A 275 9.71 8.47 -12.59
C THR A 275 11.22 8.32 -12.62
N ALA A 276 11.97 9.42 -12.80
CA ALA A 276 13.43 9.38 -12.79
C ALA A 276 14.01 8.87 -11.47
N ALA A 277 13.46 9.32 -10.35
CA ALA A 277 13.85 8.85 -9.02
C ALA A 277 13.54 7.36 -8.84
N ALA A 278 12.35 6.91 -9.25
CA ALA A 278 11.94 5.51 -9.14
C ALA A 278 12.79 4.58 -10.04
N ILE A 279 13.16 5.00 -11.25
CA ILE A 279 14.12 4.26 -12.12
C ILE A 279 15.47 4.11 -11.41
N SER A 280 15.99 5.20 -10.85
CA SER A 280 17.27 5.19 -10.14
C SER A 280 17.25 4.28 -8.92
N LEU A 281 16.15 4.30 -8.15
CA LEU A 281 15.97 3.42 -7.00
C LEU A 281 15.75 1.96 -7.39
N ALA A 282 15.00 1.69 -8.47
CA ALA A 282 14.76 0.34 -8.98
C ALA A 282 16.06 -0.37 -9.40
N SER A 283 17.08 0.40 -9.85
CA SER A 283 18.38 -0.15 -10.18
C SER A 283 19.15 -0.74 -9.00
N LEU A 284 18.72 -0.44 -7.75
CA LEU A 284 19.30 -1.03 -6.53
C LEU A 284 18.83 -2.47 -6.30
N GLN A 285 17.82 -2.95 -7.01
CA GLN A 285 17.28 -4.32 -6.96
C GLN A 285 16.96 -4.81 -5.54
N LEU A 286 16.34 -3.95 -4.73
CA LEU A 286 15.93 -4.30 -3.38
C LEU A 286 14.75 -5.29 -3.39
N SER A 287 14.59 -6.05 -2.31
CA SER A 287 13.44 -6.97 -2.15
C SER A 287 12.11 -6.21 -2.23
N ILE A 288 11.25 -6.61 -3.17
CA ILE A 288 9.92 -6.00 -3.36
C ILE A 288 9.07 -6.16 -2.10
N LEU A 289 9.12 -7.33 -1.47
CA LEU A 289 8.35 -7.59 -0.25
C LEU A 289 8.79 -6.70 0.91
N ASP A 290 10.09 -6.55 1.13
CA ASP A 290 10.63 -5.68 2.19
C ASP A 290 10.23 -4.22 1.97
N LEU A 291 10.21 -3.76 0.72
CA LEU A 291 9.78 -2.41 0.37
C LEU A 291 8.30 -2.18 0.68
N LEU A 292 7.43 -3.12 0.29
CA LEU A 292 5.99 -3.01 0.54
C LEU A 292 5.67 -3.06 2.04
N VAL A 293 6.34 -3.93 2.79
CA VAL A 293 6.15 -4.01 4.25
C VAL A 293 6.69 -2.76 4.95
N PHE A 294 7.83 -2.21 4.49
CA PHE A 294 8.35 -0.94 5.01
C PHE A 294 7.36 0.21 4.83
N VAL A 295 6.77 0.34 3.63
CA VAL A 295 5.73 1.35 3.37
C VAL A 295 4.51 1.12 4.26
N GLY A 296 4.09 -0.12 4.44
CA GLY A 296 2.99 -0.47 5.33
C GLY A 296 3.26 -0.03 6.78
N ALA A 297 4.48 -0.21 7.27
CA ALA A 297 4.85 0.24 8.60
C ALA A 297 4.93 1.78 8.73
N LEU A 298 5.44 2.46 7.70
CA LEU A 298 5.44 3.92 7.62
C LEU A 298 4.01 4.49 7.73
N TRP A 299 3.08 3.92 7.00
CA TRP A 299 1.67 4.31 7.07
C TRP A 299 0.99 3.82 8.35
N GLY A 300 1.45 2.73 8.97
CA GLY A 300 0.96 2.22 10.25
C GLY A 300 0.97 3.27 11.36
N ALA A 301 2.00 4.13 11.36
CA ALA A 301 2.08 5.26 12.28
C ALA A 301 0.95 6.30 12.09
N LEU A 302 0.33 6.35 10.90
CA LEU A 302 -0.73 7.30 10.57
C LEU A 302 -2.13 6.75 10.84
N VAL A 303 -2.33 5.42 10.89
CA VAL A 303 -3.66 4.80 10.88
C VAL A 303 -4.54 5.30 12.02
N PHE A 304 -4.11 5.17 13.26
CA PHE A 304 -4.91 5.63 14.39
C PHE A 304 -5.10 7.15 14.39
N PRO A 305 -4.08 8.00 14.23
CA PRO A 305 -4.26 9.44 14.16
C PRO A 305 -5.24 9.88 13.08
N VAL A 306 -5.21 9.27 11.88
CA VAL A 306 -6.16 9.57 10.80
C VAL A 306 -7.57 9.14 11.16
N ILE A 307 -7.79 7.89 11.59
CA ILE A 307 -9.12 7.41 11.99
C ILE A 307 -9.67 8.25 13.15
N ALA A 308 -8.87 8.47 14.18
CA ALA A 308 -9.28 9.28 15.32
C ALA A 308 -9.65 10.72 14.93
N SER A 309 -8.98 11.29 13.92
CA SER A 309 -9.27 12.62 13.41
C SER A 309 -10.66 12.75 12.78
N PHE A 310 -11.24 11.64 12.29
CA PHE A 310 -12.59 11.62 11.70
C PHE A 310 -13.71 11.33 12.72
N TYR A 311 -13.38 10.62 13.80
CA TYR A 311 -14.40 10.16 14.75
C TYR A 311 -14.28 10.78 16.14
N TRP A 312 -13.16 11.43 16.47
CA TRP A 312 -12.90 11.97 17.80
C TRP A 312 -12.48 13.43 17.73
N GLY A 313 -13.40 14.34 18.07
CA GLY A 313 -13.22 15.79 18.00
C GLY A 313 -12.08 16.37 18.85
N LYS A 314 -11.56 15.63 19.85
CA LYS A 314 -10.50 16.08 20.75
C LYS A 314 -9.08 15.96 20.17
N VAL A 315 -8.87 15.27 19.06
CA VAL A 315 -7.56 15.15 18.44
C VAL A 315 -7.11 16.52 17.95
N THR A 316 -5.96 16.98 18.41
CA THR A 316 -5.35 18.25 18.01
C THR A 316 -4.30 18.06 16.92
N ASN A 317 -3.97 19.12 16.18
CA ASN A 317 -2.88 19.13 15.22
C ASN A 317 -1.55 18.65 15.84
N LYS A 318 -1.25 19.13 17.07
CA LYS A 318 -0.04 18.72 17.80
C LYS A 318 -0.07 17.24 18.16
N ALA A 319 -1.21 16.73 18.64
CA ALA A 319 -1.36 15.31 18.98
C ALA A 319 -1.14 14.42 17.76
N PHE A 320 -1.73 14.78 16.60
CA PHE A 320 -1.52 14.09 15.33
C PHE A 320 -0.04 14.06 14.94
N THR A 321 0.58 15.23 14.83
CA THR A 321 1.96 15.35 14.33
C THR A 321 2.97 14.68 15.25
N VAL A 322 2.87 14.92 16.56
CA VAL A 322 3.81 14.34 17.55
C VAL A 322 3.67 12.83 17.61
N SER A 323 2.43 12.29 17.58
CA SER A 323 2.21 10.83 17.63
C SER A 323 2.86 10.12 16.44
N VAL A 324 2.74 10.70 15.24
CA VAL A 324 3.37 10.12 14.03
C VAL A 324 4.89 10.19 14.11
N LEU A 325 5.46 11.34 14.50
CA LEU A 325 6.92 11.49 14.61
C LEU A 325 7.54 10.56 15.66
N VAL A 326 6.91 10.45 16.83
CA VAL A 326 7.37 9.56 17.89
C VAL A 326 7.24 8.09 17.48
N ALA A 327 6.16 7.73 16.79
CA ALA A 327 5.97 6.38 16.26
C ALA A 327 7.03 6.02 15.23
N LEU A 328 7.36 6.92 14.31
CA LEU A 328 8.44 6.69 13.33
C LEU A 328 9.82 6.60 14.01
N ALA A 329 10.08 7.44 15.01
CA ALA A 329 11.31 7.37 15.79
C ALA A 329 11.45 6.05 16.59
N ALA A 330 10.34 5.45 17.04
CA ALA A 330 10.34 4.16 17.69
C ALA A 330 10.43 2.97 16.70
N PHE A 331 9.79 3.11 15.54
CA PHE A 331 9.78 2.10 14.49
C PHE A 331 11.16 1.81 13.90
N LEU A 332 11.90 2.87 13.52
CA LEU A 332 13.16 2.73 12.79
C LEU A 332 14.22 1.90 13.53
N PRO A 333 14.51 2.14 14.83
CA PRO A 333 15.48 1.33 15.57
C PRO A 333 15.09 -0.15 15.69
N VAL A 334 13.79 -0.44 15.83
CA VAL A 334 13.29 -1.82 15.93
C VAL A 334 13.38 -2.51 14.56
N ARG A 335 12.90 -1.86 13.49
CA ARG A 335 12.88 -2.44 12.14
C ARG A 335 14.27 -2.75 11.60
N PHE A 336 15.24 -1.87 11.86
CA PHE A 336 16.60 -2.01 11.35
C PHE A 336 17.58 -2.56 12.39
N SER A 337 17.10 -2.99 13.55
CA SER A 337 17.92 -3.55 14.63
C SER A 337 19.13 -2.65 14.99
N TRP A 338 18.90 -1.30 15.01
CA TRP A 338 19.97 -0.33 15.36
C TRP A 338 20.42 -0.45 16.80
N VAL A 339 19.58 -1.06 17.65
CA VAL A 339 19.89 -1.37 19.04
C VAL A 339 19.83 -2.88 19.18
N PRO A 340 20.78 -3.51 19.94
CA PRO A 340 20.73 -4.93 20.20
C PRO A 340 19.40 -5.34 20.81
N MET A 341 18.70 -6.29 20.15
CA MET A 341 17.41 -6.78 20.60
C MET A 341 17.52 -7.81 21.73
N ASP A 342 18.73 -8.31 21.95
CA ASP A 342 19.01 -9.21 23.07
C ASP A 342 18.86 -8.47 24.41
N GLY A 343 17.97 -8.92 25.26
CA GLY A 343 17.78 -8.38 26.59
C GLY A 343 16.61 -7.40 26.78
N MET A 344 16.79 -6.40 27.62
CA MET A 344 15.68 -5.53 28.07
C MET A 344 15.03 -4.73 26.93
N PHE A 345 15.78 -4.29 25.94
CA PHE A 345 15.22 -3.51 24.83
C PHE A 345 14.30 -4.37 23.95
N GLY A 346 14.67 -5.62 23.66
CA GLY A 346 13.80 -6.55 22.95
C GLY A 346 12.50 -6.82 23.71
N ILE A 347 12.59 -7.09 25.03
CA ILE A 347 11.40 -7.30 25.86
C ILE A 347 10.49 -6.05 25.88
N LEU A 348 11.06 -4.85 25.99
CA LEU A 348 10.29 -3.62 25.92
C LEU A 348 9.62 -3.44 24.55
N SER A 349 10.35 -3.74 23.47
CA SER A 349 9.81 -3.74 22.12
C SER A 349 8.63 -4.70 21.99
N ASP A 350 8.75 -5.91 22.53
CA ASP A 350 7.67 -6.91 22.50
C ASP A 350 6.44 -6.46 23.28
N ILE A 351 6.62 -5.87 24.46
CA ILE A 351 5.51 -5.33 25.25
C ILE A 351 4.75 -4.27 24.45
N VAL A 352 5.47 -3.36 23.79
CA VAL A 352 4.87 -2.34 22.93
C VAL A 352 4.22 -2.97 21.70
N ALA A 353 4.86 -3.97 21.07
CA ALA A 353 4.31 -4.66 19.92
C ALA A 353 3.02 -5.44 20.25
N VAL A 354 2.92 -6.04 21.43
CA VAL A 354 1.68 -6.67 21.93
C VAL A 354 0.51 -5.67 22.00
N VAL A 355 0.77 -4.43 22.46
CA VAL A 355 -0.23 -3.37 22.36
C VAL A 355 -0.60 -3.11 20.89
N GLY A 356 0.38 -3.13 19.99
CA GLY A 356 0.18 -3.01 18.54
C GLY A 356 -0.74 -4.08 17.96
N ILE A 357 -0.62 -5.34 18.39
CA ILE A 357 -1.55 -6.42 18.01
C ILE A 357 -2.98 -6.03 18.36
N GLY A 358 -3.20 -5.59 19.58
CA GLY A 358 -4.53 -5.15 20.02
C GLY A 358 -5.07 -3.95 19.24
N VAL A 359 -4.19 -2.99 18.90
CA VAL A 359 -4.55 -1.83 18.07
C VAL A 359 -4.96 -2.26 16.67
N VAL A 360 -4.15 -3.08 16.00
CA VAL A 360 -4.44 -3.55 14.63
C VAL A 360 -5.77 -4.30 14.60
N LEU A 361 -5.97 -5.30 15.46
CA LEU A 361 -7.20 -6.10 15.50
C LEU A 361 -8.41 -5.26 15.94
N GLY A 362 -8.22 -4.35 16.88
CA GLY A 362 -9.25 -3.39 17.29
C GLY A 362 -9.68 -2.48 16.14
N LEU A 363 -8.74 -1.89 15.40
CA LEU A 363 -9.06 -1.01 14.27
C LEU A 363 -9.69 -1.77 13.10
N MET A 364 -9.26 -3.00 12.80
CA MET A 364 -9.90 -3.84 11.79
C MET A 364 -11.36 -4.15 12.13
N THR A 365 -11.67 -4.36 13.39
CA THR A 365 -13.05 -4.64 13.83
C THR A 365 -13.90 -3.37 13.97
N PHE A 366 -13.28 -2.22 14.19
CA PHE A 366 -13.97 -0.94 14.38
C PHE A 366 -14.92 -0.59 13.22
N GLY A 367 -14.45 -0.75 11.99
CA GLY A 367 -15.21 -0.40 10.78
C GLY A 367 -16.48 -1.25 10.57
N PHE A 368 -16.51 -2.47 11.10
CA PHE A 368 -17.64 -3.40 10.95
C PHE A 368 -18.59 -3.40 12.15
N PHE A 369 -18.04 -3.32 13.37
CA PHE A 369 -18.77 -3.62 14.60
C PHE A 369 -18.79 -2.44 15.59
N GLY A 370 -18.13 -1.34 15.26
CA GLY A 370 -18.09 -0.13 16.08
C GLY A 370 -17.15 -0.21 17.29
N LEU A 371 -17.11 0.89 18.04
CA LEU A 371 -16.09 1.14 19.06
C LEU A 371 -16.08 0.12 20.22
N LYS A 372 -17.25 -0.28 20.72
CA LYS A 372 -17.32 -1.22 21.87
C LYS A 372 -16.70 -2.58 21.52
N VAL A 373 -17.06 -3.13 20.38
CA VAL A 373 -16.52 -4.41 19.92
C VAL A 373 -15.02 -4.31 19.64
N ALA A 374 -14.59 -3.22 19.00
CA ALA A 374 -13.19 -2.94 18.75
C ALA A 374 -12.33 -2.90 20.03
N GLN A 375 -12.84 -2.27 21.08
CA GLN A 375 -12.18 -2.22 22.40
C GLN A 375 -12.09 -3.60 23.06
N ILE A 376 -13.16 -4.40 22.99
CA ILE A 376 -13.16 -5.75 23.53
C ILE A 376 -12.18 -6.64 22.77
N VAL A 377 -12.24 -6.65 21.44
CA VAL A 377 -11.36 -7.46 20.60
C VAL A 377 -9.90 -7.04 20.78
N GLY A 378 -9.62 -5.74 20.75
CA GLY A 378 -8.26 -5.23 20.96
C GLY A 378 -7.72 -5.58 22.36
N GLY A 379 -8.54 -5.40 23.41
CA GLY A 379 -8.17 -5.75 24.79
C GLY A 379 -7.92 -7.26 24.97
N LEU A 380 -8.79 -8.10 24.43
CA LEU A 380 -8.61 -9.55 24.45
C LEU A 380 -7.36 -9.97 23.65
N ALA A 381 -7.11 -9.35 22.51
CA ALA A 381 -5.92 -9.64 21.72
C ALA A 381 -4.63 -9.33 22.49
N ILE A 382 -4.56 -8.21 23.22
CA ILE A 382 -3.42 -7.89 24.09
C ILE A 382 -3.23 -8.96 25.17
N VAL A 383 -4.29 -9.30 25.91
CA VAL A 383 -4.22 -10.24 27.03
C VAL A 383 -3.84 -11.65 26.56
N LEU A 384 -4.43 -12.10 25.45
CA LEU A 384 -4.20 -13.46 24.93
C LEU A 384 -2.84 -13.61 24.24
N SER A 385 -2.34 -12.57 23.57
CA SER A 385 -1.06 -12.63 22.87
C SER A 385 0.15 -12.41 23.78
N ALA A 386 0.01 -11.63 24.86
CA ALA A 386 1.13 -11.27 25.73
C ALA A 386 1.99 -12.46 26.23
N PRO A 387 1.41 -13.58 26.75
CA PRO A 387 2.19 -14.70 27.26
C PRO A 387 3.05 -15.41 26.19
N PHE A 388 2.65 -15.29 24.91
CA PHE A 388 3.30 -15.97 23.80
C PHE A 388 4.22 -15.05 22.98
N ALA A 389 3.92 -13.77 23.00
CA ALA A 389 4.58 -12.78 22.15
C ALA A 389 5.76 -12.08 22.85
N ILE A 390 5.68 -11.87 24.17
CA ILE A 390 6.78 -11.26 24.93
C ILE A 390 7.94 -12.26 25.06
N GLY A 391 9.12 -11.85 24.65
CA GLY A 391 10.31 -12.66 24.54
C GLY A 391 10.45 -13.40 23.19
N PHE A 392 9.61 -13.05 22.19
CA PHE A 392 9.58 -13.73 20.90
C PHE A 392 9.47 -12.78 19.69
N LEU A 393 8.67 -11.70 19.78
CA LEU A 393 8.42 -10.85 18.63
C LEU A 393 9.63 -10.06 18.14
N HIS A 394 10.58 -9.76 19.02
CA HIS A 394 11.81 -9.05 18.64
C HIS A 394 12.69 -9.83 17.66
N ASP A 395 12.52 -11.17 17.58
CA ASP A 395 13.17 -12.02 16.58
C ASP A 395 12.64 -11.72 15.15
N TYR A 396 11.48 -11.06 15.05
CA TYR A 396 10.82 -10.68 13.80
C TYR A 396 10.75 -9.16 13.65
N PRO A 397 11.86 -8.48 13.34
CA PRO A 397 11.97 -7.02 13.39
C PRO A 397 11.01 -6.28 12.44
N THR A 398 10.62 -6.93 11.34
CA THR A 398 9.65 -6.39 10.39
C THR A 398 8.24 -6.32 10.99
N LEU A 399 7.81 -7.38 11.65
CA LEU A 399 6.51 -7.43 12.33
C LEU A 399 6.51 -6.55 13.58
N SER A 400 7.50 -6.73 14.46
CA SER A 400 7.56 -6.00 15.73
C SER A 400 7.68 -4.49 15.50
N GLY A 401 8.49 -4.05 14.53
CA GLY A 401 8.58 -2.65 14.14
C GLY A 401 7.24 -2.08 13.67
N SER A 402 6.52 -2.80 12.81
CA SER A 402 5.19 -2.38 12.36
C SER A 402 4.22 -2.24 13.53
N LEU A 403 4.16 -3.24 14.40
CA LEU A 403 3.29 -3.23 15.60
C LEU A 403 3.66 -2.10 16.57
N VAL A 404 4.95 -1.83 16.75
CA VAL A 404 5.45 -0.69 17.54
C VAL A 404 4.97 0.63 16.95
N ALA A 405 5.01 0.80 15.63
CA ALA A 405 4.50 2.02 14.99
C ALA A 405 3.00 2.25 15.30
N TYR A 406 2.19 1.20 15.17
CA TYR A 406 0.75 1.26 15.53
C TYR A 406 0.51 1.58 17.01
N ALA A 407 1.20 0.87 17.90
CA ALA A 407 1.05 1.06 19.34
C ALA A 407 1.43 2.47 19.78
N VAL A 408 2.63 2.91 19.39
CA VAL A 408 3.17 4.21 19.82
C VAL A 408 2.33 5.36 19.28
N SER A 409 1.95 5.33 17.99
CA SER A 409 1.09 6.38 17.43
C SER A 409 -0.26 6.46 18.15
N THR A 410 -0.85 5.31 18.48
CA THR A 410 -2.13 5.23 19.19
C THR A 410 -2.01 5.77 20.60
N VAL A 411 -1.05 5.28 21.38
CA VAL A 411 -0.86 5.66 22.79
C VAL A 411 -0.55 7.15 22.90
N VAL A 412 0.36 7.68 22.11
CA VAL A 412 0.75 9.10 22.15
C VAL A 412 -0.40 9.99 21.69
N CYS A 413 -1.07 9.66 20.59
CA CYS A 413 -2.22 10.42 20.10
C CYS A 413 -3.36 10.44 21.13
N PHE A 414 -3.67 9.29 21.72
CA PHE A 414 -4.70 9.17 22.76
C PHE A 414 -4.33 9.98 24.01
N ALA A 415 -3.12 9.81 24.55
CA ALA A 415 -2.68 10.49 25.76
C ALA A 415 -2.68 12.03 25.60
N MET A 416 -2.31 12.54 24.42
CA MET A 416 -2.33 13.97 24.14
C MET A 416 -3.73 14.54 23.89
N SER A 417 -4.70 13.68 23.55
CA SER A 417 -6.04 14.12 23.15
C SER A 417 -7.08 13.93 24.25
N VAL A 418 -6.93 12.96 25.15
CA VAL A 418 -7.97 12.57 26.12
C VAL A 418 -8.39 13.72 27.04
N ASN A 419 -7.45 14.55 27.47
CA ASN A 419 -7.68 15.66 28.40
C ASN A 419 -8.02 16.99 27.70
N GLN A 420 -8.16 17.01 26.37
CA GLN A 420 -8.53 18.23 25.66
C GLN A 420 -9.97 18.63 26.01
N ARG A 421 -10.17 19.92 26.30
CA ARG A 421 -11.48 20.48 26.65
C ARG A 421 -12.28 20.86 25.42
N GLU A 422 -11.61 21.34 24.38
CA GLU A 422 -12.23 21.76 23.13
C GLU A 422 -12.48 20.56 22.22
N THR A 423 -13.64 20.53 21.60
CA THR A 423 -14.03 19.55 20.59
C THR A 423 -14.21 20.24 19.25
N PHE A 424 -13.65 19.65 18.21
CA PHE A 424 -13.77 20.17 16.87
C PHE A 424 -15.16 19.92 16.28
N ASP A 425 -15.70 20.93 15.60
CA ASP A 425 -16.94 20.80 14.84
C ASP A 425 -16.65 20.23 13.43
N PHE A 426 -17.13 19.02 13.16
CA PHE A 426 -16.88 18.32 11.91
C PHE A 426 -17.57 18.96 10.68
N GLU A 427 -18.61 19.78 10.85
CA GLU A 427 -19.22 20.51 9.74
C GLU A 427 -18.25 21.51 9.10
N LEU A 428 -17.28 22.00 9.84
CA LEU A 428 -16.22 22.87 9.32
C LEU A 428 -15.38 22.20 8.23
N ILE A 429 -15.27 20.87 8.23
CA ILE A 429 -14.53 20.16 7.17
C ILE A 429 -15.21 20.40 5.81
N LYS A 430 -16.54 20.31 5.75
CA LYS A 430 -17.30 20.56 4.51
C LYS A 430 -17.10 21.99 3.98
N GLN A 431 -16.99 22.96 4.88
CA GLN A 431 -16.82 24.36 4.54
C GLN A 431 -15.40 24.69 4.09
N ARG A 432 -14.39 23.94 4.57
CA ARG A 432 -12.98 24.21 4.32
C ARG A 432 -12.37 23.38 3.18
N THR A 433 -13.07 22.34 2.72
CA THR A 433 -12.66 21.53 1.57
C THR A 433 -13.40 21.98 0.31
N GLY A 434 -12.75 21.98 -0.82
CA GLY A 434 -13.41 22.02 -2.13
C GLY A 434 -13.54 23.35 -2.87
N ASP A 435 -12.81 24.40 -2.54
CA ASP A 435 -12.82 25.63 -3.32
C ASP A 435 -11.49 25.92 -4.04
N PHE A 436 -11.08 25.01 -4.92
CA PHE A 436 -10.39 25.39 -6.15
C PHE A 436 -11.52 25.55 -7.16
N ASP A 437 -11.87 26.80 -7.54
CA ASP A 437 -13.08 27.14 -8.30
C ASP A 437 -13.25 26.24 -9.52
N GLU A 438 -14.37 25.51 -9.60
CA GLU A 438 -14.79 24.72 -10.77
C GLU A 438 -15.02 25.61 -12.00
N GLU A 439 -15.19 26.93 -11.84
CA GLU A 439 -15.42 27.87 -12.92
C GLU A 439 -14.18 28.17 -13.77
N GLU A 440 -12.96 27.87 -13.32
CA GLU A 440 -11.72 28.14 -14.07
C GLU A 440 -11.15 26.94 -14.84
N PHE A 441 -11.74 25.76 -14.76
CA PHE A 441 -11.40 24.63 -15.61
C PHE A 441 -12.47 24.41 -16.69
N PRO A 442 -12.44 25.15 -17.82
CA PRO A 442 -13.32 24.80 -18.92
C PRO A 442 -12.98 23.38 -19.35
N ALA A 443 -14.00 22.52 -19.40
CA ALA A 443 -13.86 21.15 -19.87
C ALA A 443 -13.09 21.17 -21.20
N VAL A 444 -11.89 20.58 -21.20
CA VAL A 444 -11.11 20.40 -22.43
C VAL A 444 -11.93 19.49 -23.33
N GLY A 445 -12.70 20.05 -24.24
CA GLY A 445 -13.58 19.33 -25.16
C GLY A 445 -14.90 20.01 -25.54
N ALA A 446 -15.23 21.21 -25.03
CA ALA A 446 -16.46 21.91 -25.39
C ALA A 446 -16.27 23.02 -26.46
N SER A 447 -15.31 22.87 -27.35
CA SER A 447 -15.22 23.70 -28.57
C SER A 447 -15.24 22.81 -29.81
N GLY A 448 -16.43 22.42 -30.21
CA GLY A 448 -16.70 21.65 -31.39
C GLY A 448 -18.19 21.69 -31.71
N LYS A 449 -18.70 22.89 -32.09
CA LYS A 449 -19.78 23.01 -33.03
C LYS A 449 -19.23 23.63 -34.29
#